data_2d476eedec1fcfdb2f9e597fb59eeeb3
#
_entry.id   2d476eedec1fcfdb2f9e597fb59eeeb3
#
_cell.length_a   1.000
_cell.length_b   1.000
_cell.length_c   1.000
_cell.angle_alpha   90.00
_cell.angle_beta   90.00
_cell.angle_gamma   90.00
#
_symmetry.space_group_name_H-M   'P 1'
#
loop_
_entity.id
_entity.type
_entity.pdbx_description
1 polymer ?
#
loop_
_entity_poly.entity_id
_entity_poly.type
_entity_poly.pdbx_seq_one_letter_code
_entity_poly.pdbx_strand_id
1 'polypeptide(L)'
;MGLFDFLKKKKGEEEKKEEVSPGGSTIYRYETPEDVGFRPPSETGVFAREIQAHFEKAFPGRGGFVFHELISDLVHIDIHIMTPTPQADYQILYTTGMSDLPMNLPKEIADREDMKYAELYMILPGNWRTGEGLPQGEALPPEDYWPIGLLKFLARFPHEYHTWLGWGHTIPNGPDYAPLCEGVGFGGAVLSQLSIVPDLETADGKEINFFMVIPAYKEEIEYKLKFGMEGLDDRYAKSGLPVTLDVHRPNYCADFHEKLD
;
A
#
# COMPACT_ATOMS: atom_id res chain seq x y z
N MET A 1 22.10 -35.44 -37.46
CA MET A 1 21.79 -34.02 -37.73
C MET A 1 20.27 -33.90 -37.58
N GLY A 2 19.85 -33.48 -36.42
CA GLY A 2 18.50 -33.63 -35.92
C GLY A 2 17.62 -32.40 -36.25
N LEU A 3 16.41 -32.72 -36.58
CA LEU A 3 15.32 -31.86 -37.05
C LEU A 3 14.71 -30.96 -35.92
N PHE A 4 15.44 -30.67 -34.85
CA PHE A 4 14.94 -29.93 -33.68
C PHE A 4 15.62 -28.60 -33.43
N ASP A 5 16.48 -28.10 -34.32
CA ASP A 5 17.20 -26.85 -34.10
C ASP A 5 16.46 -25.58 -34.65
N PHE A 6 15.24 -25.71 -35.16
CA PHE A 6 14.54 -24.59 -35.82
C PHE A 6 13.43 -23.91 -35.00
N LEU A 7 13.28 -24.26 -33.73
CA LEU A 7 12.20 -23.67 -32.88
C LEU A 7 12.72 -22.87 -31.67
N LYS A 8 13.99 -22.48 -31.63
CA LYS A 8 14.41 -21.37 -30.78
C LYS A 8 14.19 -20.03 -31.49
N LYS A 9 12.93 -19.70 -31.78
CA LYS A 9 12.54 -18.28 -31.92
C LYS A 9 12.89 -17.62 -30.59
N LYS A 10 13.92 -16.76 -30.61
CA LYS A 10 14.07 -15.71 -29.62
C LYS A 10 12.70 -15.06 -29.44
N LYS A 11 12.04 -15.23 -28.28
CA LYS A 11 11.05 -14.28 -27.80
C LYS A 11 11.79 -12.95 -27.76
N GLY A 12 11.56 -12.10 -28.73
CA GLY A 12 11.99 -10.73 -28.66
C GLY A 12 11.37 -10.17 -27.37
N GLU A 13 12.15 -9.51 -26.56
CA GLU A 13 11.65 -8.56 -25.59
C GLU A 13 10.86 -7.54 -26.44
N GLU A 14 9.56 -7.71 -26.54
CA GLU A 14 8.68 -6.63 -26.96
C GLU A 14 8.89 -5.55 -25.88
N GLU A 15 9.50 -4.45 -26.26
CA GLU A 15 9.46 -3.23 -25.45
C GLU A 15 7.98 -2.95 -25.16
N LYS A 16 7.53 -3.26 -23.92
CA LYS A 16 6.21 -2.86 -23.45
C LYS A 16 6.20 -1.35 -23.57
N LYS A 17 5.43 -0.80 -24.50
CA LYS A 17 5.23 0.65 -24.58
C LYS A 17 4.72 1.10 -23.22
N GLU A 18 5.47 2.02 -22.61
CA GLU A 18 5.01 2.65 -21.39
C GLU A 18 3.67 3.34 -21.68
N GLU A 19 2.64 2.92 -20.99
CA GLU A 19 1.35 3.58 -21.01
C GLU A 19 1.42 4.75 -20.03
N VAL A 20 1.21 5.96 -20.52
CA VAL A 20 1.22 7.17 -19.70
C VAL A 20 -0.17 7.76 -19.68
N SER A 21 -0.67 8.06 -18.50
CA SER A 21 -1.98 8.70 -18.32
C SER A 21 -1.95 10.15 -18.82
N PRO A 22 -3.11 10.77 -19.12
CA PRO A 22 -3.19 12.17 -19.49
C PRO A 22 -2.55 13.14 -18.48
N GLY A 23 -2.53 12.78 -17.21
CA GLY A 23 -1.87 13.52 -16.13
C GLY A 23 -0.38 13.21 -15.96
N GLY A 24 0.24 12.47 -16.91
CA GLY A 24 1.67 12.19 -16.91
C GLY A 24 2.11 11.04 -15.98
N SER A 25 1.18 10.29 -15.38
CA SER A 25 1.54 9.13 -14.55
C SER A 25 1.79 7.91 -15.42
N THR A 26 2.88 7.18 -15.18
CA THR A 26 3.10 5.86 -15.80
C THR A 26 2.08 4.87 -15.28
N ILE A 27 1.44 4.14 -16.18
CA ILE A 27 0.47 3.09 -15.86
C ILE A 27 1.18 1.73 -15.98
N TYR A 28 1.37 1.07 -14.86
CA TYR A 28 1.94 -0.27 -14.81
C TYR A 28 0.81 -1.30 -14.86
N ARG A 29 0.98 -2.33 -15.71
CA ARG A 29 0.07 -3.48 -15.77
C ARG A 29 0.82 -4.73 -15.39
N TYR A 30 0.30 -5.44 -14.41
CA TYR A 30 0.90 -6.67 -13.90
C TYR A 30 0.01 -7.86 -14.26
N GLU A 31 0.63 -8.92 -14.70
CA GLU A 31 -0.01 -10.23 -14.79
C GLU A 31 0.03 -10.89 -13.41
N THR A 32 -0.92 -11.80 -13.15
CA THR A 32 -0.87 -12.60 -11.92
C THR A 32 0.50 -13.29 -11.84
N PRO A 33 1.23 -13.18 -10.71
CA PRO A 33 2.50 -13.84 -10.56
C PRO A 33 2.40 -15.34 -10.83
N GLU A 34 3.42 -15.92 -11.47
CA GLU A 34 3.48 -17.36 -11.63
C GLU A 34 3.54 -18.02 -10.24
N ASP A 35 2.81 -19.14 -10.09
CA ASP A 35 2.92 -19.96 -8.87
C ASP A 35 4.28 -20.66 -8.86
N VAL A 36 5.23 -20.06 -8.18
CA VAL A 36 6.59 -20.59 -7.98
C VAL A 36 6.71 -21.44 -6.70
N GLY A 37 5.59 -21.73 -6.05
CA GLY A 37 5.54 -22.42 -4.75
C GLY A 37 5.91 -21.51 -3.58
N PHE A 38 5.87 -22.07 -2.39
CA PHE A 38 6.14 -21.35 -1.14
C PHE A 38 7.61 -20.89 -1.04
N ARG A 39 7.83 -19.61 -0.78
CA ARG A 39 9.12 -18.95 -0.64
C ARG A 39 9.23 -18.38 0.77
N PRO A 40 9.86 -19.08 1.71
CA PRO A 40 10.03 -18.54 3.05
C PRO A 40 10.83 -17.22 3.00
N PRO A 41 10.48 -16.21 3.81
CA PRO A 41 11.26 -14.98 3.91
C PRO A 41 12.72 -15.28 4.25
N SER A 42 13.65 -14.59 3.57
CA SER A 42 15.08 -14.72 3.85
C SER A 42 15.49 -14.02 5.14
N GLU A 43 14.80 -12.93 5.45
CA GLU A 43 14.97 -12.12 6.66
C GLU A 43 13.60 -11.71 7.16
N THR A 44 13.46 -11.42 8.46
CA THR A 44 12.21 -10.98 9.07
C THR A 44 12.47 -9.93 10.14
N GLY A 45 11.70 -8.82 10.08
CA GLY A 45 11.72 -7.79 11.09
C GLY A 45 13.03 -7.02 11.19
N VAL A 46 13.76 -6.86 10.07
CA VAL A 46 15.08 -6.20 10.03
C VAL A 46 15.03 -4.83 10.68
N PHE A 47 14.03 -4.02 10.33
CA PHE A 47 13.85 -2.65 10.85
C PHE A 47 12.69 -2.52 11.82
N ALA A 48 12.03 -3.60 12.22
CA ALA A 48 10.79 -3.57 13.01
C ALA A 48 10.93 -2.74 14.31
N ARG A 49 12.05 -2.85 15.02
CA ARG A 49 12.29 -2.09 16.26
C ARG A 49 12.49 -0.60 16.02
N GLU A 50 13.19 -0.23 14.94
CA GLU A 50 13.42 1.17 14.59
C GLU A 50 12.12 1.83 14.14
N ILE A 51 11.32 1.13 13.31
CA ILE A 51 10.01 1.56 12.86
C ILE A 51 9.06 1.72 14.04
N GLN A 52 9.01 0.74 14.96
CA GLN A 52 8.19 0.84 16.16
C GLN A 52 8.57 2.07 17.00
N ALA A 53 9.85 2.28 17.28
CA ALA A 53 10.32 3.43 18.04
C ALA A 53 10.00 4.76 17.33
N HIS A 54 10.04 4.78 15.99
CA HIS A 54 9.68 5.93 15.18
C HIS A 54 8.20 6.30 15.33
N PHE A 55 7.30 5.32 15.24
CA PHE A 55 5.86 5.54 15.46
C PHE A 55 5.55 5.91 16.91
N GLU A 56 6.20 5.30 17.90
CA GLU A 56 6.06 5.69 19.32
C GLU A 56 6.47 7.13 19.57
N LYS A 57 7.48 7.63 18.86
CA LYS A 57 7.93 9.03 18.91
C LYS A 57 6.92 9.96 18.21
N ALA A 58 6.37 9.56 17.07
CA ALA A 58 5.39 10.36 16.34
C ALA A 58 4.04 10.42 17.09
N PHE A 59 3.68 9.37 17.82
CA PHE A 59 2.40 9.21 18.52
C PHE A 59 2.61 8.77 19.98
N PRO A 60 3.17 9.62 20.83
CA PRO A 60 3.56 9.23 22.18
C PRO A 60 2.39 8.87 23.09
N GLY A 61 2.65 7.99 24.05
CA GLY A 61 1.70 7.64 25.11
C GLY A 61 0.59 6.68 24.71
N ARG A 62 0.73 6.01 23.55
CA ARG A 62 -0.21 4.99 23.09
C ARG A 62 0.24 3.59 23.50
N GLY A 63 -0.71 2.76 23.91
CA GLY A 63 -0.53 1.32 23.95
C GLY A 63 -0.71 0.73 22.55
N GLY A 64 -0.58 -0.59 22.46
CA GLY A 64 -0.80 -1.26 21.19
C GLY A 64 -0.52 -2.76 21.27
N PHE A 65 -0.77 -3.41 20.16
CA PHE A 65 -0.49 -4.83 19.95
C PHE A 65 -0.12 -5.08 18.48
N VAL A 66 0.34 -6.28 18.18
CA VAL A 66 0.74 -6.67 16.82
C VAL A 66 -0.19 -7.76 16.32
N PHE A 67 -0.73 -7.57 15.14
CA PHE A 67 -1.43 -8.59 14.38
C PHE A 67 -0.39 -9.34 13.54
N HIS A 68 0.16 -10.42 14.14
CA HIS A 68 1.20 -11.22 13.52
C HIS A 68 0.71 -12.03 12.33
N GLU A 69 1.56 -12.14 11.33
CA GLU A 69 1.38 -13.09 10.26
C GLU A 69 1.83 -14.49 10.71
N LEU A 70 0.99 -15.50 10.50
CA LEU A 70 1.29 -16.86 10.91
C LEU A 70 2.09 -17.66 9.87
N ILE A 71 1.83 -17.38 8.59
CA ILE A 71 2.51 -18.02 7.44
C ILE A 71 2.83 -16.92 6.46
N SER A 72 4.12 -16.76 6.15
CA SER A 72 4.62 -15.69 5.28
C SER A 72 5.27 -16.26 4.04
N ASP A 73 4.84 -15.80 2.87
CA ASP A 73 5.52 -16.04 1.60
C ASP A 73 6.28 -14.78 1.19
N LEU A 74 7.53 -14.93 0.80
CA LEU A 74 8.47 -13.92 0.31
C LEU A 74 8.88 -12.86 1.36
N VAL A 75 7.92 -12.18 2.00
CA VAL A 75 8.13 -11.19 3.07
C VAL A 75 7.17 -11.47 4.22
N HIS A 76 7.62 -11.21 5.45
CA HIS A 76 6.80 -11.36 6.66
C HIS A 76 6.21 -10.01 7.04
N ILE A 77 4.92 -9.84 6.84
CA ILE A 77 4.23 -8.57 7.09
C ILE A 77 3.43 -8.62 8.39
N ASP A 78 3.90 -7.93 9.39
CA ASP A 78 3.16 -7.69 10.62
C ASP A 78 2.41 -6.35 10.55
N ILE A 79 1.23 -6.29 11.17
CA ILE A 79 0.47 -5.06 11.34
C ILE A 79 0.51 -4.66 12.81
N HIS A 80 1.17 -3.55 13.08
CA HIS A 80 1.16 -2.94 14.40
C HIS A 80 -0.06 -2.04 14.54
N ILE A 81 -0.72 -2.10 15.68
CA ILE A 81 -1.92 -1.35 15.97
C ILE A 81 -1.68 -0.53 17.24
N MET A 82 -1.65 0.79 17.09
CA MET A 82 -1.59 1.70 18.22
C MET A 82 -3.01 2.08 18.63
N THR A 83 -3.34 1.80 19.90
CA THR A 83 -4.69 1.97 20.43
C THR A 83 -5.06 3.44 20.68
N PRO A 84 -6.36 3.78 20.73
CA PRO A 84 -6.83 5.13 21.04
C PRO A 84 -6.36 5.60 22.43
N THR A 85 -6.37 6.90 22.61
CA THR A 85 -6.19 7.53 23.93
C THR A 85 -7.39 8.44 24.23
N PRO A 86 -7.61 8.86 25.49
CA PRO A 86 -8.68 9.79 25.82
C PRO A 86 -8.61 11.14 25.08
N GLN A 87 -7.42 11.51 24.57
CA GLN A 87 -7.17 12.76 23.83
C GLN A 87 -7.22 12.58 22.31
N ALA A 88 -7.17 11.31 21.83
CA ALA A 88 -7.08 11.00 20.41
C ALA A 88 -7.84 9.71 20.10
N ASP A 89 -9.13 9.85 19.81
CA ASP A 89 -10.07 8.74 19.55
C ASP A 89 -9.90 8.19 18.11
N TYR A 90 -8.69 7.69 17.85
CA TYR A 90 -8.36 6.98 16.60
C TYR A 90 -7.24 5.96 16.84
N GLN A 91 -7.20 4.94 16.01
CA GLN A 91 -6.17 3.92 15.98
C GLN A 91 -5.22 4.18 14.81
N ILE A 92 -3.97 3.75 14.95
CA ILE A 92 -2.99 3.82 13.88
C ILE A 92 -2.54 2.40 13.57
N LEU A 93 -2.74 1.97 12.34
CA LEU A 93 -2.23 0.71 11.82
C LEU A 93 -1.00 1.03 10.97
N TYR A 94 0.10 0.31 11.19
CA TYR A 94 1.27 0.42 10.33
C TYR A 94 1.92 -0.94 10.12
N THR A 95 2.60 -1.08 8.98
CA THR A 95 3.29 -2.32 8.60
C THR A 95 4.71 -2.35 9.13
N THR A 96 5.24 -3.54 9.31
CA THR A 96 6.67 -3.84 9.34
C THR A 96 6.92 -5.08 8.47
N GLY A 97 8.08 -5.12 7.82
CA GLY A 97 8.47 -6.23 6.96
C GLY A 97 8.43 -5.93 5.46
N MET A 98 7.68 -4.92 5.00
CA MET A 98 7.78 -4.48 3.61
C MET A 98 9.19 -3.96 3.31
N SER A 99 9.80 -3.25 4.24
CA SER A 99 11.14 -2.71 4.15
C SER A 99 12.27 -3.72 4.44
N ASP A 100 11.97 -4.97 4.77
CA ASP A 100 12.98 -6.02 4.92
C ASP A 100 13.72 -6.32 3.60
N LEU A 101 13.06 -6.07 2.48
CA LEU A 101 13.65 -6.18 1.14
C LEU A 101 13.53 -4.85 0.38
N PRO A 102 14.50 -4.50 -0.47
CA PRO A 102 14.39 -3.33 -1.33
C PRO A 102 13.33 -3.54 -2.42
N MET A 103 12.56 -2.52 -2.71
CA MET A 103 11.64 -2.50 -3.85
C MET A 103 12.40 -2.42 -5.17
N ASN A 104 11.78 -2.87 -6.26
CA ASN A 104 12.34 -2.87 -7.60
C ASN A 104 11.99 -1.55 -8.32
N LEU A 105 12.88 -0.57 -8.23
CA LEU A 105 12.68 0.72 -8.88
C LEU A 105 12.84 0.59 -10.41
N PRO A 106 12.09 1.37 -11.21
CA PRO A 106 12.29 1.45 -12.66
C PRO A 106 13.67 2.03 -12.98
N LYS A 107 14.16 1.74 -14.18
CA LYS A 107 15.54 2.09 -14.62
C LYS A 107 15.85 3.58 -14.51
N GLU A 108 14.86 4.43 -14.70
CA GLU A 108 14.95 5.89 -14.70
C GLU A 108 15.30 6.47 -13.34
N ILE A 109 15.01 5.71 -12.27
CA ILE A 109 15.25 6.10 -10.87
C ILE A 109 15.95 4.98 -10.08
N ALA A 110 16.61 4.04 -10.75
CA ALA A 110 17.23 2.88 -10.11
C ALA A 110 18.37 3.23 -9.15
N ASP A 111 18.95 4.42 -9.29
CA ASP A 111 20.00 4.99 -8.43
C ASP A 111 19.44 5.74 -7.20
N ARG A 112 18.12 5.89 -7.08
CA ARG A 112 17.47 6.53 -5.93
C ARG A 112 17.37 5.55 -4.76
N GLU A 113 18.47 5.43 -4.00
CA GLU A 113 18.54 4.57 -2.80
C GLU A 113 17.49 4.94 -1.75
N ASP A 114 17.17 6.23 -1.66
CA ASP A 114 16.16 6.82 -0.78
C ASP A 114 14.71 6.38 -1.08
N MET A 115 14.47 5.74 -2.22
CA MET A 115 13.13 5.27 -2.63
C MET A 115 12.96 3.75 -2.55
N LYS A 116 14.00 3.02 -2.11
CA LYS A 116 13.99 1.54 -2.15
C LYS A 116 13.21 0.91 -1.01
N TYR A 117 13.01 1.60 0.09
CA TYR A 117 12.37 1.03 1.27
C TYR A 117 11.17 1.86 1.69
N ALA A 118 10.09 1.19 2.03
CA ALA A 118 8.88 1.84 2.50
C ALA A 118 8.11 0.95 3.47
N GLU A 119 7.27 1.59 4.29
CA GLU A 119 6.22 0.97 5.06
C GLU A 119 4.91 1.75 4.88
N LEU A 120 3.81 1.11 5.19
CA LEU A 120 2.48 1.66 4.97
C LEU A 120 1.76 1.89 6.31
N TYR A 121 0.90 2.90 6.35
CA TYR A 121 0.06 3.10 7.52
C TYR A 121 -1.34 3.59 7.15
N MET A 122 -2.27 3.42 8.08
CA MET A 122 -3.66 3.88 7.97
C MET A 122 -4.15 4.33 9.34
N ILE A 123 -5.01 5.34 9.37
CA ILE A 123 -5.62 5.82 10.61
C ILE A 123 -7.11 5.45 10.58
N LEU A 124 -7.54 4.69 11.59
CA LEU A 124 -8.92 4.21 11.73
C LEU A 124 -9.63 4.90 12.89
N PRO A 125 -10.97 4.97 12.90
CA PRO A 125 -11.73 5.38 14.07
C PRO A 125 -11.35 4.58 15.32
N GLY A 126 -11.40 5.21 16.50
CA GLY A 126 -11.02 4.58 17.76
C GLY A 126 -11.84 3.34 18.12
N ASN A 127 -13.08 3.28 17.65
CA ASN A 127 -14.00 2.17 17.86
C ASN A 127 -13.92 1.07 16.77
N TRP A 128 -13.00 1.18 15.78
CA TRP A 128 -12.83 0.13 14.78
C TRP A 128 -12.34 -1.16 15.42
N ARG A 129 -12.94 -2.28 15.06
CA ARG A 129 -12.55 -3.59 15.60
C ARG A 129 -11.30 -4.09 14.89
N THR A 130 -10.19 -4.22 15.60
CA THR A 130 -8.89 -4.65 15.05
C THR A 130 -8.41 -6.00 15.61
N GLY A 131 -9.28 -6.68 16.36
CA GLY A 131 -8.98 -8.01 16.90
C GLY A 131 -8.41 -8.02 18.31
N GLU A 132 -8.28 -6.88 18.98
CA GLU A 132 -7.90 -6.85 20.39
C GLU A 132 -8.90 -7.64 21.24
N GLY A 133 -8.38 -8.58 22.03
CA GLY A 133 -9.20 -9.40 22.93
C GLY A 133 -10.08 -10.46 22.24
N LEU A 134 -9.90 -10.73 20.95
CA LEU A 134 -10.58 -11.86 20.31
C LEU A 134 -10.16 -13.19 20.97
N PRO A 135 -11.12 -14.09 21.22
CA PRO A 135 -10.80 -15.44 21.64
C PRO A 135 -9.86 -16.15 20.65
N GLN A 136 -9.02 -17.03 21.17
CA GLN A 136 -8.10 -17.81 20.34
C GLN A 136 -8.87 -18.63 19.29
N GLY A 137 -8.52 -18.45 18.01
CA GLY A 137 -9.14 -19.13 16.88
C GLY A 137 -10.34 -18.40 16.27
N GLU A 138 -10.77 -17.28 16.83
CA GLU A 138 -11.73 -16.40 16.18
C GLU A 138 -11.03 -15.45 15.19
N ALA A 139 -11.66 -15.26 14.03
CA ALA A 139 -11.21 -14.34 12.99
C ALA A 139 -12.04 -13.07 13.03
N LEU A 140 -11.43 -11.95 12.65
CA LEU A 140 -12.17 -10.73 12.35
C LEU A 140 -13.12 -10.97 11.16
N PRO A 141 -14.37 -10.47 11.22
CA PRO A 141 -15.26 -10.53 10.08
C PRO A 141 -14.70 -9.62 8.94
N PRO A 142 -15.06 -9.90 7.67
CA PRO A 142 -14.53 -9.18 6.52
C PRO A 142 -14.66 -7.65 6.61
N GLU A 143 -15.78 -7.16 7.14
CA GLU A 143 -16.08 -5.74 7.31
C GLU A 143 -15.13 -5.02 8.29
N ASP A 144 -14.54 -5.73 9.22
CA ASP A 144 -13.55 -5.20 10.17
C ASP A 144 -12.11 -5.46 9.69
N TYR A 145 -11.88 -6.58 8.98
CA TYR A 145 -10.56 -7.05 8.57
C TYR A 145 -9.98 -6.33 7.35
N TRP A 146 -10.82 -5.81 6.43
CA TRP A 146 -10.35 -5.34 5.14
C TRP A 146 -9.23 -4.27 5.19
N PRO A 147 -9.16 -3.32 6.18
CA PRO A 147 -8.03 -2.39 6.24
C PRO A 147 -6.70 -3.10 6.52
N ILE A 148 -6.71 -4.11 7.40
CA ILE A 148 -5.55 -4.97 7.69
C ILE A 148 -5.16 -5.74 6.43
N GLY A 149 -6.15 -6.33 5.75
CA GLY A 149 -5.96 -7.07 4.50
C GLY A 149 -5.36 -6.20 3.38
N LEU A 150 -5.87 -4.97 3.24
CA LEU A 150 -5.36 -3.99 2.28
C LEU A 150 -3.90 -3.61 2.55
N LEU A 151 -3.55 -3.31 3.79
CA LEU A 151 -2.17 -3.00 4.18
C LEU A 151 -1.24 -4.18 3.88
N LYS A 152 -1.62 -5.41 4.24
CA LYS A 152 -0.84 -6.63 3.96
C LYS A 152 -0.66 -6.87 2.47
N PHE A 153 -1.72 -6.69 1.68
CA PHE A 153 -1.66 -6.82 0.23
C PHE A 153 -0.70 -5.80 -0.39
N LEU A 154 -0.86 -4.52 -0.05
CA LEU A 154 -0.03 -3.45 -0.61
C LEU A 154 1.43 -3.57 -0.17
N ALA A 155 1.71 -3.97 1.07
CA ALA A 155 3.07 -4.15 1.57
C ALA A 155 3.80 -5.31 0.85
N ARG A 156 3.07 -6.33 0.42
CA ARG A 156 3.62 -7.47 -0.33
C ARG A 156 3.75 -7.19 -1.83
N PHE A 157 2.90 -6.31 -2.34
CA PHE A 157 2.77 -6.02 -3.76
C PHE A 157 4.10 -5.72 -4.50
N PRO A 158 5.01 -4.86 -4.00
CA PRO A 158 6.27 -4.57 -4.68
C PRO A 158 7.14 -5.81 -4.88
N HIS A 159 7.12 -6.72 -3.93
CA HIS A 159 7.97 -7.91 -3.92
C HIS A 159 7.38 -9.02 -4.79
N GLU A 160 6.06 -9.20 -4.76
CA GLU A 160 5.37 -10.19 -5.59
C GLU A 160 5.40 -9.83 -7.07
N TYR A 161 5.22 -8.54 -7.38
CA TYR A 161 5.15 -8.05 -8.76
C TYR A 161 6.47 -7.47 -9.27
N HIS A 162 7.55 -7.55 -8.50
CA HIS A 162 8.87 -6.99 -8.84
C HIS A 162 8.79 -5.53 -9.28
N THR A 163 8.16 -4.73 -8.46
CA THR A 163 7.87 -3.31 -8.70
C THR A 163 8.17 -2.45 -7.48
N TRP A 164 7.60 -1.27 -7.44
CA TRP A 164 7.77 -0.31 -6.36
C TRP A 164 6.46 0.40 -6.04
N LEU A 165 6.38 0.96 -4.85
CA LEU A 165 5.33 1.86 -4.41
C LEU A 165 5.94 3.18 -3.95
N GLY A 166 5.27 4.28 -4.25
CA GLY A 166 5.72 5.62 -3.90
C GLY A 166 4.56 6.59 -3.73
N TRP A 167 4.88 7.79 -3.31
CA TRP A 167 3.91 8.87 -3.22
C TRP A 167 3.13 9.06 -4.53
N GLY A 168 1.82 9.24 -4.39
CA GLY A 168 0.92 9.45 -5.53
C GLY A 168 0.63 8.19 -6.35
N HIS A 169 1.12 7.02 -5.97
CA HIS A 169 0.70 5.78 -6.62
C HIS A 169 -0.77 5.49 -6.30
N THR A 170 -1.48 4.97 -7.29
CA THR A 170 -2.86 4.50 -7.17
C THR A 170 -2.93 3.04 -7.55
N ILE A 171 -3.57 2.25 -6.70
CA ILE A 171 -3.68 0.80 -6.87
C ILE A 171 -5.17 0.44 -6.89
N PRO A 172 -5.76 0.20 -8.07
CA PRO A 172 -7.14 -0.24 -8.17
C PRO A 172 -7.29 -1.69 -7.69
N ASN A 173 -8.44 -2.00 -7.12
CA ASN A 173 -8.80 -3.36 -6.74
C ASN A 173 -9.32 -4.13 -7.97
N GLY A 174 -8.38 -4.51 -8.82
CA GLY A 174 -8.63 -5.13 -10.11
C GLY A 174 -9.08 -4.13 -11.19
N PRO A 175 -9.24 -4.61 -12.44
CA PRO A 175 -9.54 -3.76 -13.59
C PRO A 175 -10.92 -3.09 -13.52
N ASP A 176 -11.84 -3.68 -12.78
CA ASP A 176 -13.23 -3.22 -12.64
C ASP A 176 -13.46 -2.39 -11.38
N TYR A 177 -12.38 -2.07 -10.63
CA TYR A 177 -12.45 -1.35 -9.35
C TYR A 177 -13.43 -2.01 -8.36
N ALA A 178 -13.31 -3.33 -8.19
CA ALA A 178 -14.16 -4.07 -7.27
C ALA A 178 -14.10 -3.46 -5.86
N PRO A 179 -15.21 -3.40 -5.12
CA PRO A 179 -15.20 -2.89 -3.75
C PRO A 179 -14.17 -3.60 -2.87
N LEU A 180 -13.46 -2.84 -2.02
CA LEU A 180 -12.48 -3.40 -1.06
C LEU A 180 -13.14 -4.31 -0.04
N CYS A 181 -14.42 -4.08 0.26
CA CYS A 181 -15.28 -4.91 1.10
C CYS A 181 -16.74 -4.70 0.70
N GLU A 182 -17.62 -5.65 0.99
CA GLU A 182 -19.06 -5.50 0.79
C GLU A 182 -19.59 -4.29 1.57
N GLY A 183 -20.40 -3.45 0.95
CA GLY A 183 -20.95 -2.23 1.54
C GLY A 183 -19.98 -1.04 1.57
N VAL A 184 -18.75 -1.19 1.10
CA VAL A 184 -17.75 -0.12 1.01
C VAL A 184 -17.66 0.37 -0.43
N GLY A 185 -17.71 1.70 -0.63
CA GLY A 185 -17.68 2.29 -1.99
C GLY A 185 -16.28 2.42 -2.60
N PHE A 186 -15.22 2.14 -1.85
CA PHE A 186 -13.85 2.29 -2.34
C PHE A 186 -13.45 1.14 -3.25
N GLY A 187 -12.92 1.45 -4.43
CA GLY A 187 -12.48 0.48 -5.44
C GLY A 187 -10.96 0.42 -5.60
N GLY A 188 -10.20 0.97 -4.68
CA GLY A 188 -8.76 0.94 -4.67
C GLY A 188 -8.16 1.84 -3.60
N ALA A 189 -6.87 2.17 -3.75
CA ALA A 189 -6.13 2.99 -2.80
C ALA A 189 -5.24 4.03 -3.52
N VAL A 190 -4.99 5.13 -2.82
CA VAL A 190 -4.00 6.16 -3.15
C VAL A 190 -2.94 6.17 -2.05
N LEU A 191 -1.68 6.26 -2.41
CA LEU A 191 -0.58 6.43 -1.46
C LEU A 191 -0.23 7.91 -1.31
N SER A 192 -0.34 8.42 -0.11
CA SER A 192 -0.02 9.81 0.25
C SER A 192 1.11 9.85 1.27
N GLN A 193 1.87 10.93 1.27
CA GLN A 193 2.92 11.16 2.25
C GLN A 193 2.53 12.37 3.11
N LEU A 194 2.27 12.12 4.37
CA LEU A 194 1.90 13.16 5.32
C LEU A 194 3.05 13.40 6.31
N SER A 195 3.33 14.64 6.60
CA SER A 195 4.41 15.05 7.52
C SER A 195 4.23 14.60 8.98
N ILE A 196 3.09 14.01 9.33
CA ILE A 196 2.83 13.47 10.67
C ILE A 196 3.69 12.23 10.98
N VAL A 197 4.10 11.47 9.95
CA VAL A 197 5.07 10.38 10.05
C VAL A 197 6.17 10.70 9.04
N PRO A 198 7.26 11.37 9.47
CA PRO A 198 8.40 11.66 8.60
C PRO A 198 9.15 10.38 8.25
N ASP A 199 9.93 10.42 7.18
CA ASP A 199 10.78 9.29 6.80
C ASP A 199 11.80 8.96 7.89
N LEU A 200 12.21 7.71 7.96
CA LEU A 200 13.14 7.19 8.97
C LEU A 200 14.50 6.90 8.33
N GLU A 201 15.55 7.57 8.80
CA GLU A 201 16.92 7.14 8.55
C GLU A 201 17.30 6.07 9.57
N THR A 202 17.58 4.86 9.11
CA THR A 202 17.95 3.71 9.95
C THR A 202 19.40 3.80 10.40
N ALA A 203 19.76 3.02 11.42
CA ALA A 203 21.12 2.99 11.95
C ALA A 203 22.18 2.53 10.92
N ASP A 204 21.79 1.78 9.91
CA ASP A 204 22.65 1.35 8.79
C ASP A 204 22.59 2.29 7.57
N GLY A 205 21.94 3.45 7.71
CA GLY A 205 21.91 4.53 6.72
C GLY A 205 20.93 4.31 5.56
N LYS A 206 19.93 3.46 5.74
CA LYS A 206 18.83 3.33 4.77
C LYS A 206 17.69 4.29 5.14
N GLU A 207 17.02 4.81 4.12
CA GLU A 207 15.84 5.65 4.29
C GLU A 207 14.57 4.81 4.07
N ILE A 208 13.68 4.79 5.07
CA ILE A 208 12.38 4.13 5.00
C ILE A 208 11.31 5.21 4.88
N ASN A 209 10.60 5.20 3.75
CA ASN A 209 9.48 6.09 3.49
C ASN A 209 8.21 5.55 4.16
N PHE A 210 7.33 6.43 4.64
CA PHE A 210 6.04 6.04 5.20
C PHE A 210 4.90 6.62 4.36
N PHE A 211 4.12 5.74 3.74
CA PHE A 211 2.98 6.16 2.94
C PHE A 211 1.67 5.86 3.67
N MET A 212 0.84 6.91 3.80
CA MET A 212 -0.53 6.74 4.24
C MET A 212 -1.35 6.14 3.12
N VAL A 213 -2.03 5.04 3.41
CA VAL A 213 -2.97 4.40 2.49
C VAL A 213 -4.34 5.06 2.64
N ILE A 214 -4.80 5.71 1.58
CA ILE A 214 -6.10 6.34 1.50
C ILE A 214 -6.99 5.49 0.60
N PRO A 215 -7.99 4.77 1.13
CA PRO A 215 -8.99 4.08 0.31
C PRO A 215 -9.72 5.08 -0.60
N ALA A 216 -9.81 4.77 -1.88
CA ALA A 216 -10.28 5.71 -2.89
C ALA A 216 -11.40 5.11 -3.76
N TYR A 217 -12.33 5.98 -4.16
CA TYR A 217 -13.33 5.67 -5.16
C TYR A 217 -12.69 5.56 -6.55
N LYS A 218 -13.34 4.84 -7.44
CA LYS A 218 -12.91 4.71 -8.84
C LYS A 218 -12.67 6.07 -9.47
N GLU A 219 -13.62 7.00 -9.35
CA GLU A 219 -13.57 8.32 -9.97
C GLU A 219 -12.43 9.18 -9.39
N GLU A 220 -12.03 8.96 -8.14
CA GLU A 220 -10.88 9.64 -7.53
C GLU A 220 -9.56 9.15 -8.15
N ILE A 221 -9.45 7.85 -8.39
CA ILE A 221 -8.29 7.25 -9.08
C ILE A 221 -8.23 7.74 -10.54
N GLU A 222 -9.34 7.70 -11.25
CA GLU A 222 -9.44 8.18 -12.63
C GLU A 222 -9.16 9.69 -12.75
N TYR A 223 -9.66 10.49 -11.79
CA TYR A 223 -9.36 11.91 -11.70
C TYR A 223 -7.85 12.16 -11.52
N LYS A 224 -7.19 11.40 -10.64
CA LYS A 224 -5.75 11.47 -10.46
C LYS A 224 -4.97 11.10 -11.73
N LEU A 225 -5.40 10.09 -12.45
CA LEU A 225 -4.75 9.71 -13.72
C LEU A 225 -4.85 10.82 -14.77
N LYS A 226 -5.88 11.65 -14.72
CA LYS A 226 -6.06 12.77 -15.63
C LYS A 226 -5.35 14.05 -15.20
N PHE A 227 -5.41 14.40 -13.93
CA PHE A 227 -4.96 15.69 -13.40
C PHE A 227 -3.70 15.62 -12.53
N GLY A 228 -3.12 14.43 -12.37
CA GLY A 228 -1.96 14.20 -11.50
C GLY A 228 -2.33 14.15 -10.01
N MET A 229 -1.33 13.85 -9.17
CA MET A 229 -1.54 13.76 -7.72
C MET A 229 -1.84 15.14 -7.10
N GLU A 230 -1.18 16.20 -7.58
CA GLU A 230 -1.46 17.58 -7.11
C GLU A 230 -2.93 17.97 -7.32
N GLY A 231 -3.52 17.58 -8.48
CA GLY A 231 -4.93 17.83 -8.76
C GLY A 231 -5.87 17.10 -7.81
N LEU A 232 -5.54 15.86 -7.45
CA LEU A 232 -6.31 15.08 -6.48
C LEU A 232 -6.14 15.63 -5.05
N ASP A 233 -4.92 15.98 -4.64
CA ASP A 233 -4.64 16.59 -3.34
C ASP A 233 -5.42 17.90 -3.15
N ASP A 234 -5.45 18.74 -4.18
CA ASP A 234 -6.26 19.95 -4.21
C ASP A 234 -7.76 19.67 -4.00
N ARG A 235 -8.26 18.61 -4.65
CA ARG A 235 -9.65 18.16 -4.53
C ARG A 235 -9.94 17.66 -3.12
N TYR A 236 -9.06 16.84 -2.55
CA TYR A 236 -9.15 16.33 -1.19
C TYR A 236 -9.09 17.45 -0.15
N ALA A 237 -8.17 18.39 -0.31
CA ALA A 237 -8.04 19.54 0.60
C ALA A 237 -9.29 20.43 0.59
N LYS A 238 -9.83 20.76 -0.59
CA LYS A 238 -11.05 21.55 -0.75
C LYS A 238 -12.30 20.87 -0.19
N SER A 239 -12.34 19.55 -0.26
CA SER A 239 -13.47 18.74 0.20
C SER A 239 -13.36 18.35 1.68
N GLY A 240 -12.22 18.60 2.33
CA GLY A 240 -11.98 18.27 3.72
C GLY A 240 -11.84 16.79 3.97
N LEU A 241 -11.04 16.08 3.15
CA LEU A 241 -10.75 14.65 3.36
C LEU A 241 -10.28 14.42 4.80
N PRO A 242 -10.96 13.57 5.59
CA PRO A 242 -10.52 13.27 6.94
C PRO A 242 -9.27 12.37 6.90
N VAL A 243 -8.35 12.62 7.82
CA VAL A 243 -7.15 11.79 8.00
C VAL A 243 -7.51 10.40 8.54
N THR A 244 -8.56 10.34 9.37
CA THR A 244 -9.14 9.08 9.87
C THR A 244 -10.08 8.50 8.83
N LEU A 245 -9.98 7.20 8.58
CA LEU A 245 -10.86 6.49 7.66
C LEU A 245 -12.33 6.72 8.01
N ASP A 246 -13.08 7.23 7.04
CA ASP A 246 -14.54 7.30 7.08
C ASP A 246 -15.08 6.51 5.88
N VAL A 247 -15.64 5.32 6.14
CA VAL A 247 -16.20 4.43 5.10
C VAL A 247 -17.45 5.01 4.44
N HIS A 248 -18.05 6.03 5.04
CA HIS A 248 -19.26 6.72 4.54
C HIS A 248 -18.95 8.08 3.93
N ARG A 249 -17.67 8.48 3.85
CA ARG A 249 -17.31 9.73 3.21
C ARG A 249 -17.85 9.80 1.77
N PRO A 250 -18.22 10.97 1.28
CA PRO A 250 -18.62 11.11 -0.11
C PRO A 250 -17.45 10.85 -1.06
N ASN A 251 -17.79 10.44 -2.27
CA ASN A 251 -16.84 10.44 -3.38
C ASN A 251 -16.61 11.88 -3.82
N TYR A 252 -15.40 12.39 -3.59
CA TYR A 252 -15.06 13.79 -3.88
C TYR A 252 -14.86 14.09 -5.37
N CYS A 253 -14.86 13.06 -6.21
CA CYS A 253 -14.80 13.16 -7.66
C CYS A 253 -16.05 12.57 -8.35
N ALA A 254 -17.18 12.48 -7.65
CA ALA A 254 -18.42 11.92 -8.19
C ALA A 254 -18.96 12.67 -9.43
N ASP A 255 -18.53 13.92 -9.65
CA ASP A 255 -18.83 14.72 -10.83
C ASP A 255 -17.88 14.45 -12.02
N PHE A 256 -16.86 13.64 -11.82
CA PHE A 256 -15.90 13.28 -12.86
C PHE A 256 -16.41 12.04 -13.64
N HIS A 257 -16.80 12.22 -14.89
CA HIS A 257 -17.38 11.19 -15.74
C HIS A 257 -16.66 11.02 -17.08
N GLU A 258 -15.47 11.56 -17.21
CA GLU A 258 -14.69 11.41 -18.43
C GLU A 258 -14.10 10.00 -18.52
N LYS A 259 -14.23 9.36 -19.71
CA LYS A 259 -13.48 8.13 -19.97
C LYS A 259 -12.01 8.50 -20.19
N LEU A 260 -11.14 7.75 -19.58
CA LEU A 260 -9.72 7.76 -19.90
C LEU A 260 -9.57 6.93 -21.18
N ASP A 261 -9.64 7.61 -22.35
CA ASP A 261 -9.42 7.00 -23.67
C ASP A 261 -7.91 6.79 -23.90
#